data_1ea7fb060cdba6b917fbb9e26c8331d9
#
_entry.id   1ea7fb060cdba6b917fbb9e26c8331d9
#
_cell.length_a   1.000
_cell.length_b   1.000
_cell.length_c   1.000
_cell.angle_alpha   90.00
_cell.angle_beta   90.00
_cell.angle_gamma   90.00
#
_symmetry.space_group_name_H-M   'P 1'
#
loop_
_entity.id
_entity.type
_entity.pdbx_description
1 polymer ?
#
loop_
_entity_poly.entity_id
_entity_poly.type
_entity_poly.pdbx_seq_one_letter_code
_entity_poly.pdbx_strand_id
1 'polypeptide(L)'
;MSLDGYCNHDAFNPDEELLQNFNDLFTEADTIVFGRVTYQLMENSWPQIVINPTGMKAFDDFAVLIDNISKIVFSNTLKNVSWKNSRLVTRDLKEEVIYLKQQSGKNILVGGPGLIATLSQPCLIDEYRLYVHPIVLGNGLPLFKNISESINLKLTESKILGAGVVKLNYVPV
;
A
#
# COMPACT_ATOMS: atom_id res chain seq x y z
N MET A 1 1.11 2.38 -9.81
CA MET A 1 2.17 3.31 -10.24
C MET A 1 2.04 3.59 -11.72
N SER A 2 2.62 4.68 -12.23
CA SER A 2 2.75 4.94 -13.67
C SER A 2 3.73 3.97 -14.34
N LEU A 3 3.73 3.92 -15.69
CA LEU A 3 4.66 3.09 -16.46
C LEU A 3 6.13 3.45 -16.20
N ASP A 4 6.43 4.72 -15.92
CA ASP A 4 7.76 5.24 -15.58
C ASP A 4 8.05 5.26 -14.06
N GLY A 5 7.22 4.57 -13.23
CA GLY A 5 7.53 4.22 -11.84
C GLY A 5 7.14 5.24 -10.78
N TYR A 6 6.28 6.22 -11.08
CA TYR A 6 5.81 7.19 -10.11
C TYR A 6 4.49 6.81 -9.46
N CYS A 7 4.27 7.22 -8.20
CA CYS A 7 3.15 6.84 -7.33
C CYS A 7 2.37 8.06 -6.81
N ASN A 8 2.04 9.00 -7.69
CA ASN A 8 1.25 10.17 -7.31
C ASN A 8 -0.20 9.78 -7.08
N HIS A 9 -0.75 10.09 -5.91
CA HIS A 9 -2.09 9.64 -5.51
C HIS A 9 -3.24 10.16 -6.39
N ASP A 10 -3.09 11.36 -6.90
CA ASP A 10 -4.08 12.06 -7.73
C ASP A 10 -3.99 11.73 -9.23
N ALA A 11 -3.01 10.91 -9.61
CA ALA A 11 -2.79 10.54 -11.02
C ALA A 11 -3.62 9.33 -11.47
N PHE A 12 -4.24 8.59 -10.55
CA PHE A 12 -4.88 7.32 -10.83
C PHE A 12 -6.31 7.29 -10.32
N ASN A 13 -7.25 6.98 -11.21
CA ASN A 13 -8.64 6.72 -10.85
C ASN A 13 -8.88 5.20 -10.99
N PRO A 14 -9.04 4.47 -9.89
CA PRO A 14 -9.30 3.04 -9.95
C PRO A 14 -10.71 2.78 -10.52
N ASP A 15 -10.81 1.84 -11.45
CA ASP A 15 -12.08 1.28 -11.89
C ASP A 15 -12.57 0.18 -10.92
N GLU A 16 -13.74 -0.38 -11.20
CA GLU A 16 -14.36 -1.40 -10.36
C GLU A 16 -13.52 -2.68 -10.27
N GLU A 17 -12.90 -3.11 -11.37
CA GLU A 17 -12.08 -4.33 -11.39
C GLU A 17 -10.80 -4.14 -10.57
N LEU A 18 -10.15 -2.97 -10.66
CA LEU A 18 -8.97 -2.66 -9.85
C LEU A 18 -9.32 -2.58 -8.35
N LEU A 19 -10.46 -1.95 -8.03
CA LEU A 19 -10.94 -1.91 -6.65
C LEU A 19 -11.27 -3.30 -6.10
N GLN A 20 -11.86 -4.18 -6.91
CA GLN A 20 -12.10 -5.56 -6.49
C GLN A 20 -10.78 -6.30 -6.20
N ASN A 21 -9.74 -6.09 -7.01
CA ASN A 21 -8.40 -6.65 -6.72
C ASN A 21 -7.80 -6.11 -5.41
N PHE A 22 -8.04 -4.84 -5.07
CA PHE A 22 -7.65 -4.31 -3.76
C PHE A 22 -8.48 -4.92 -2.63
N ASN A 23 -9.79 -5.12 -2.81
CA ASN A 23 -10.63 -5.78 -1.82
C ASN A 23 -10.11 -7.19 -1.52
N ASP A 24 -9.79 -7.98 -2.56
CA ASP A 24 -9.23 -9.31 -2.41
C ASP A 24 -7.89 -9.26 -1.64
N LEU A 25 -7.00 -8.34 -1.99
CA LEU A 25 -5.74 -8.13 -1.28
C LEU A 25 -5.93 -7.83 0.22
N PHE A 26 -6.90 -6.96 0.55
CA PHE A 26 -7.19 -6.59 1.93
C PHE A 26 -7.84 -7.71 2.73
N THR A 27 -8.58 -8.63 2.10
CA THR A 27 -9.13 -9.81 2.78
C THR A 27 -8.05 -10.83 3.16
N GLU A 28 -6.93 -10.85 2.44
CA GLU A 28 -5.76 -11.69 2.72
C GLU A 28 -4.86 -11.12 3.83
N ALA A 29 -5.12 -9.90 4.31
CA ALA A 29 -4.29 -9.20 5.27
C ALA A 29 -5.07 -8.87 6.56
N ASP A 30 -4.35 -8.65 7.65
CA ASP A 30 -4.90 -8.16 8.91
C ASP A 30 -4.24 -6.85 9.38
N THR A 31 -3.13 -6.49 8.79
CA THR A 31 -2.32 -5.33 9.16
C THR A 31 -1.86 -4.57 7.94
N ILE A 32 -1.90 -3.24 8.01
CA ILE A 32 -1.26 -2.36 7.02
C ILE A 32 -0.32 -1.37 7.71
N VAL A 33 0.85 -1.19 7.11
CA VAL A 33 1.88 -0.27 7.59
C VAL A 33 1.89 0.98 6.71
N PHE A 34 1.71 2.15 7.31
CA PHE A 34 1.70 3.43 6.64
C PHE A 34 2.81 4.36 7.11
N GLY A 35 3.38 5.13 6.21
CA GLY A 35 4.06 6.38 6.55
C GLY A 35 3.05 7.52 6.77
N ARG A 36 3.47 8.58 7.45
CA ARG A 36 2.62 9.73 7.79
C ARG A 36 1.79 10.27 6.63
N VAL A 37 2.41 10.53 5.49
CA VAL A 37 1.73 11.18 4.34
C VAL A 37 0.60 10.29 3.82
N THR A 38 0.89 9.02 3.57
CA THR A 38 -0.11 8.06 3.08
C THR A 38 -1.22 7.87 4.12
N TYR A 39 -0.87 7.74 5.41
CA TYR A 39 -1.85 7.64 6.49
C TYR A 39 -2.83 8.81 6.47
N GLN A 40 -2.33 10.06 6.45
CA GLN A 40 -3.17 11.25 6.45
C GLN A 40 -4.06 11.37 5.21
N LEU A 41 -3.55 11.00 4.02
CA LEU A 41 -4.36 10.94 2.80
C LEU A 41 -5.53 9.96 2.93
N MET A 42 -5.25 8.76 3.43
CA MET A 42 -6.26 7.72 3.61
C MET A 42 -7.26 8.07 4.73
N GLU A 43 -6.79 8.59 5.87
CA GLU A 43 -7.61 9.02 6.99
C GLU A 43 -8.59 10.13 6.60
N ASN A 44 -8.18 11.06 5.73
CA ASN A 44 -9.03 12.16 5.29
C ASN A 44 -10.18 11.73 4.36
N SER A 45 -10.03 10.61 3.67
CA SER A 45 -10.98 10.20 2.62
C SER A 45 -11.87 9.02 3.04
N TRP A 46 -11.29 7.92 3.48
CA TRP A 46 -11.99 6.65 3.61
C TRP A 46 -13.02 6.58 4.73
N PRO A 47 -12.81 7.15 5.94
CA PRO A 47 -13.83 7.13 6.99
C PRO A 47 -15.13 7.83 6.59
N GLN A 48 -15.06 8.86 5.73
CA GLN A 48 -16.24 9.58 5.26
C GLN A 48 -17.08 8.74 4.30
N ILE A 49 -16.43 7.86 3.52
CA ILE A 49 -17.13 6.94 2.60
C ILE A 49 -17.87 5.85 3.38
N VAL A 50 -17.31 5.38 4.50
CA VAL A 50 -18.01 4.43 5.39
C VAL A 50 -19.29 5.05 5.96
N ILE A 51 -19.26 6.35 6.31
CA ILE A 51 -20.42 7.07 6.86
C ILE A 51 -21.44 7.40 5.77
N ASN A 52 -20.96 7.79 4.59
CA ASN A 52 -21.75 8.20 3.44
C ASN A 52 -21.35 7.40 2.20
N PRO A 53 -21.87 6.17 2.03
CA PRO A 53 -21.51 5.31 0.90
C PRO A 53 -21.79 5.96 -0.44
N THR A 54 -20.93 5.68 -1.41
CA THR A 54 -21.01 6.22 -2.78
C THR A 54 -22.09 5.53 -3.64
N GLY A 55 -22.50 4.31 -3.25
CA GLY A 55 -23.34 3.41 -4.04
C GLY A 55 -22.58 2.56 -5.04
N MET A 56 -21.28 2.74 -5.20
CA MET A 56 -20.41 1.85 -5.99
C MET A 56 -19.88 0.74 -5.08
N LYS A 57 -20.40 -0.48 -5.26
CA LYS A 57 -20.14 -1.58 -4.31
C LYS A 57 -18.66 -1.83 -4.03
N ALA A 58 -17.81 -1.95 -5.05
CA ALA A 58 -16.40 -2.24 -4.85
C ALA A 58 -15.66 -1.12 -4.09
N PHE A 59 -16.10 0.13 -4.27
CA PHE A 59 -15.56 1.30 -3.58
C PHE A 59 -15.98 1.35 -2.11
N ASP A 60 -17.25 1.09 -1.86
CA ASP A 60 -17.82 1.07 -0.51
C ASP A 60 -17.27 -0.13 0.31
N ASP A 61 -17.13 -1.30 -0.31
CA ASP A 61 -16.49 -2.47 0.30
C ASP A 61 -15.02 -2.17 0.67
N PHE A 62 -14.25 -1.53 -0.23
CA PHE A 62 -12.88 -1.13 0.07
C PHE A 62 -12.80 -0.16 1.25
N ALA A 63 -13.72 0.81 1.31
CA ALA A 63 -13.79 1.75 2.43
C ALA A 63 -13.99 1.02 3.77
N VAL A 64 -14.85 0.01 3.82
CA VAL A 64 -15.08 -0.81 5.01
C VAL A 64 -13.85 -1.65 5.37
N LEU A 65 -13.18 -2.25 4.39
CA LEU A 65 -11.99 -3.07 4.61
C LEU A 65 -10.83 -2.25 5.18
N ILE A 66 -10.51 -1.11 4.54
CA ILE A 66 -9.40 -0.25 4.99
C ILE A 66 -9.70 0.42 6.34
N ASP A 67 -10.99 0.69 6.64
CA ASP A 67 -11.40 1.25 7.92
C ASP A 67 -11.24 0.22 9.06
N ASN A 68 -11.44 -1.06 8.79
CA ASN A 68 -11.39 -2.13 9.78
C ASN A 68 -10.01 -2.75 10.01
N ILE A 69 -9.12 -2.77 9.00
CA ILE A 69 -7.78 -3.35 9.13
C ILE A 69 -6.97 -2.66 10.24
N SER A 70 -6.06 -3.39 10.89
CA SER A 70 -5.09 -2.80 11.83
C SER A 70 -4.09 -1.91 11.09
N LYS A 71 -3.89 -0.68 11.55
CA LYS A 71 -3.00 0.30 10.91
C LYS A 71 -1.82 0.64 11.82
N ILE A 72 -0.62 0.37 11.33
CA ILE A 72 0.63 0.72 12.00
C ILE A 72 1.19 1.96 11.29
N VAL A 73 1.31 3.06 12.02
CA VAL A 73 1.70 4.35 11.42
C VAL A 73 3.10 4.75 11.90
N PHE A 74 4.00 4.91 10.95
CA PHE A 74 5.37 5.38 11.21
C PHE A 74 5.48 6.89 10.98
N SER A 75 5.84 7.61 12.04
CA SER A 75 6.07 9.04 11.96
C SER A 75 6.92 9.55 13.13
N ASN A 76 7.88 10.41 12.82
CA ASN A 76 8.64 11.15 13.82
C ASN A 76 8.02 12.52 14.15
N THR A 77 6.94 12.90 13.45
CA THR A 77 6.33 14.23 13.57
C THR A 77 4.88 14.20 14.05
N LEU A 78 4.14 13.13 13.82
CA LEU A 78 2.82 12.95 14.39
C LEU A 78 2.93 12.70 15.90
N LYS A 79 2.02 13.30 16.67
CA LYS A 79 1.90 13.07 18.11
C LYS A 79 0.85 12.03 18.44
N ASN A 80 -0.16 11.89 17.59
CA ASN A 80 -1.27 10.96 17.75
C ASN A 80 -1.83 10.56 16.37
N VAL A 81 -2.63 9.51 16.36
CA VAL A 81 -3.43 9.04 15.22
C VAL A 81 -4.87 8.89 15.71
N SER A 82 -5.85 9.26 14.88
CA SER A 82 -7.27 9.31 15.26
C SER A 82 -8.13 8.29 14.54
N TRP A 83 -7.67 7.79 13.40
CA TRP A 83 -8.41 6.77 12.67
C TRP A 83 -8.48 5.46 13.47
N LYS A 84 -9.65 4.84 13.55
CA LYS A 84 -9.84 3.63 14.33
C LYS A 84 -8.85 2.53 13.92
N ASN A 85 -8.51 1.66 14.85
CA ASN A 85 -7.54 0.57 14.68
C ASN A 85 -6.15 1.05 14.22
N SER A 86 -5.80 2.32 14.50
CA SER A 86 -4.48 2.88 14.19
C SER A 86 -3.60 2.94 15.43
N ARG A 87 -2.32 2.62 15.25
CA ARG A 87 -1.29 2.74 16.27
C ARG A 87 -0.08 3.49 15.73
N LEU A 88 0.30 4.58 16.39
CA LEU A 88 1.54 5.30 16.09
C LEU A 88 2.74 4.55 16.66
N VAL A 89 3.77 4.38 15.83
CA VAL A 89 5.04 3.76 16.21
C VAL A 89 6.19 4.72 15.97
N THR A 90 7.04 4.87 16.99
CA THR A 90 8.22 5.73 16.99
C THR A 90 9.54 4.94 17.02
N ARG A 91 9.47 3.61 17.25
CA ARG A 91 10.65 2.74 17.15
C ARG A 91 11.11 2.61 15.69
N ASP A 92 12.28 2.03 15.50
CA ASP A 92 12.81 1.77 14.17
C ASP A 92 11.83 0.95 13.31
N LEU A 93 11.66 1.35 12.04
CA LEU A 93 10.74 0.72 11.11
C LEU A 93 11.08 -0.75 10.86
N LYS A 94 12.37 -1.07 10.71
CA LYS A 94 12.82 -2.44 10.41
C LYS A 94 12.56 -3.36 11.60
N GLU A 95 12.87 -2.88 12.81
CA GLU A 95 12.63 -3.64 14.05
C GLU A 95 11.13 -3.92 14.24
N GLU A 96 10.27 -2.95 13.99
CA GLU A 96 8.83 -3.14 14.10
C GLU A 96 8.30 -4.13 13.05
N VAL A 97 8.75 -4.03 11.79
CA VAL A 97 8.33 -4.98 10.74
C VAL A 97 8.82 -6.38 11.05
N ILE A 98 10.05 -6.56 11.52
CA ILE A 98 10.56 -7.87 11.95
C ILE A 98 9.71 -8.43 13.10
N TYR A 99 9.37 -7.60 14.08
CA TYR A 99 8.50 -7.99 15.18
C TYR A 99 7.11 -8.41 14.69
N LEU A 100 6.49 -7.63 13.80
CA LEU A 100 5.17 -7.95 13.24
C LEU A 100 5.20 -9.27 12.45
N LYS A 101 6.25 -9.53 11.67
CA LYS A 101 6.41 -10.78 10.90
C LYS A 101 6.56 -12.03 11.79
N GLN A 102 6.93 -11.86 13.05
CA GLN A 102 7.02 -12.97 14.03
C GLN A 102 5.69 -13.27 14.73
N GLN A 103 4.68 -12.40 14.57
CA GLN A 103 3.38 -12.63 15.16
C GLN A 103 2.56 -13.58 14.29
N SER A 104 1.65 -14.34 14.93
CA SER A 104 0.66 -15.11 14.18
C SER A 104 -0.37 -14.16 13.57
N GLY A 105 -0.74 -14.38 12.33
CA GLY A 105 -1.70 -13.52 11.62
C GLY A 105 -1.74 -13.81 10.14
N LYS A 106 -2.30 -12.87 9.39
CA LYS A 106 -2.35 -12.86 7.94
C LYS A 106 -1.19 -12.04 7.35
N ASN A 107 -1.31 -11.65 6.09
CA ASN A 107 -0.34 -10.79 5.44
C ASN A 107 -0.30 -9.39 6.08
N ILE A 108 0.88 -8.77 6.04
CA ILE A 108 1.12 -7.39 6.42
C ILE A 108 1.30 -6.58 5.13
N LEU A 109 0.39 -5.65 4.86
CA LEU A 109 0.51 -4.75 3.72
C LEU A 109 1.43 -3.57 4.04
N VAL A 110 2.12 -3.07 3.03
CA VAL A 110 2.94 -1.85 3.15
C VAL A 110 2.38 -0.79 2.20
N GLY A 111 1.92 0.31 2.76
CA GLY A 111 1.36 1.44 2.01
C GLY A 111 2.29 2.64 1.97
N GLY A 112 2.61 3.07 0.77
CA GLY A 112 3.39 4.28 0.49
C GLY A 112 4.84 4.00 0.05
N PRO A 113 5.28 4.69 -1.03
CA PRO A 113 6.56 4.40 -1.68
C PRO A 113 7.78 4.62 -0.79
N GLY A 114 7.72 5.56 0.15
CA GLY A 114 8.82 5.80 1.10
C GLY A 114 9.11 4.60 2.01
N LEU A 115 8.07 3.93 2.51
CA LEU A 115 8.25 2.73 3.33
C LEU A 115 8.69 1.54 2.47
N ILE A 116 8.10 1.37 1.29
CA ILE A 116 8.48 0.31 0.35
C ILE A 116 9.97 0.42 0.04
N ALA A 117 10.46 1.59 -0.36
CA ALA A 117 11.88 1.80 -0.63
C ALA A 117 12.77 1.49 0.59
N THR A 118 12.36 1.91 1.79
CA THR A 118 13.14 1.65 3.03
C THR A 118 13.19 0.18 3.40
N LEU A 119 12.11 -0.57 3.20
CA LEU A 119 12.02 -1.98 3.54
C LEU A 119 12.58 -2.91 2.46
N SER A 120 12.74 -2.43 1.23
CA SER A 120 13.26 -3.21 0.10
C SER A 120 14.74 -3.56 0.27
N GLN A 121 15.59 -2.60 0.66
CA GLN A 121 17.04 -2.81 0.81
C GLN A 121 17.42 -3.88 1.85
N PRO A 122 16.81 -3.93 3.06
CA PRO A 122 17.06 -4.99 4.02
C PRO A 122 16.30 -6.30 3.71
N CYS A 123 15.72 -6.45 2.50
CA CYS A 123 14.94 -7.63 2.09
C CYS A 123 13.80 -8.00 3.05
N LEU A 124 13.10 -6.98 3.58
CA LEU A 124 11.96 -7.18 4.49
C LEU A 124 10.62 -7.29 3.78
N ILE A 125 10.59 -7.08 2.46
CA ILE A 125 9.41 -7.29 1.61
C ILE A 125 9.51 -8.69 0.98
N ASP A 126 8.52 -9.52 1.24
CA ASP A 126 8.46 -10.90 0.72
C ASP A 126 7.83 -10.96 -0.67
N GLU A 127 6.90 -10.03 -0.97
CA GLU A 127 6.20 -9.96 -2.25
C GLU A 127 5.92 -8.50 -2.64
N TYR A 128 6.15 -8.19 -3.90
CA TYR A 128 5.78 -6.92 -4.52
C TYR A 128 4.56 -7.15 -5.43
N ARG A 129 3.42 -6.56 -5.10
CA ARG A 129 2.23 -6.54 -5.95
C ARG A 129 2.08 -5.16 -6.57
N LEU A 130 2.52 -5.03 -7.82
CA LEU A 130 2.59 -3.77 -8.55
C LEU A 130 1.40 -3.65 -9.50
N TYR A 131 0.72 -2.51 -9.47
CA TYR A 131 -0.33 -2.15 -10.42
C TYR A 131 0.21 -1.03 -11.31
N VAL A 132 0.57 -1.37 -12.54
CA VAL A 132 1.18 -0.45 -13.50
C VAL A 132 0.09 0.10 -14.41
N HIS A 133 -0.16 1.40 -14.28
CA HIS A 133 -1.13 2.12 -15.10
C HIS A 133 -0.51 2.52 -16.45
N PRO A 134 -1.28 2.52 -17.55
CA PRO A 134 -0.80 2.87 -18.89
C PRO A 134 -0.66 4.39 -19.07
N ILE A 135 0.13 5.02 -18.20
CA ILE A 135 0.42 6.47 -18.20
C ILE A 135 1.90 6.71 -17.90
N VAL A 136 2.47 7.71 -18.53
CA VAL A 136 3.80 8.26 -18.24
C VAL A 136 3.62 9.62 -17.59
N LEU A 137 4.16 9.81 -16.38
CA LEU A 137 4.04 11.05 -15.61
C LEU A 137 5.25 11.98 -15.83
N GLY A 138 6.42 11.45 -16.13
CA GLY A 138 7.66 12.22 -16.34
C GLY A 138 8.32 12.71 -15.05
N ASN A 139 7.54 12.92 -13.98
CA ASN A 139 8.03 13.32 -12.65
C ASN A 139 7.04 12.90 -11.57
N GLY A 140 7.46 12.98 -10.30
CA GLY A 140 6.60 12.68 -9.17
C GLY A 140 7.31 11.91 -8.05
N LEU A 141 6.56 11.15 -7.29
CA LEU A 141 7.05 10.35 -6.17
C LEU A 141 7.43 8.94 -6.67
N PRO A 142 8.73 8.63 -6.84
CA PRO A 142 9.14 7.32 -7.36
C PRO A 142 8.85 6.21 -6.36
N LEU A 143 8.44 5.02 -6.86
CA LEU A 143 8.23 3.84 -6.03
C LEU A 143 9.54 3.38 -5.37
N PHE A 144 10.61 3.29 -6.16
CA PHE A 144 11.94 2.90 -5.69
C PHE A 144 12.87 4.13 -5.66
N LYS A 145 13.11 4.63 -4.46
CA LYS A 145 14.00 5.78 -4.22
C LYS A 145 15.15 5.36 -3.31
N ASN A 146 16.35 5.85 -3.63
CA ASN A 146 17.56 5.61 -2.82
C ASN A 146 17.88 4.10 -2.66
N ILE A 147 17.64 3.32 -3.70
CA ILE A 147 18.08 1.94 -3.75
C ILE A 147 19.56 1.95 -4.11
N SER A 148 20.42 1.52 -3.20
CA SER A 148 21.89 1.52 -3.37
C SER A 148 22.41 0.29 -4.09
N GLU A 149 21.71 -0.84 -3.94
CA GLU A 149 22.08 -2.11 -4.55
C GLU A 149 20.89 -2.70 -5.31
N SER A 150 21.15 -3.38 -6.41
CA SER A 150 20.10 -4.02 -7.20
C SER A 150 19.40 -5.12 -6.37
N ILE A 151 18.08 -5.22 -6.53
CA ILE A 151 17.25 -6.27 -5.94
C ILE A 151 16.76 -7.15 -7.07
N ASN A 152 17.21 -8.39 -7.12
CA ASN A 152 16.75 -9.32 -8.13
C ASN A 152 15.37 -9.85 -7.73
N LEU A 153 14.45 -9.83 -8.71
CA LEU A 153 13.06 -10.21 -8.52
C LEU A 153 12.67 -11.29 -9.55
N LYS A 154 11.89 -12.25 -9.10
CA LYS A 154 11.28 -13.27 -9.96
C LYS A 154 9.79 -12.95 -10.12
N LEU A 155 9.33 -12.83 -11.36
CA LEU A 155 7.90 -12.71 -11.68
C LEU A 155 7.17 -14.01 -11.33
N THR A 156 6.12 -13.93 -10.54
CA THR A 156 5.27 -15.06 -10.15
C THR A 156 3.89 -15.02 -10.79
N GLU A 157 3.36 -13.81 -11.04
CA GLU A 157 2.07 -13.62 -11.70
C GLU A 157 2.08 -12.34 -12.54
N SER A 158 1.38 -12.37 -13.66
CA SER A 158 1.00 -11.15 -14.40
C SER A 158 -0.44 -11.25 -14.86
N LYS A 159 -1.20 -10.15 -14.74
CA LYS A 159 -2.60 -10.09 -15.15
C LYS A 159 -2.91 -8.69 -15.70
N ILE A 160 -3.63 -8.65 -16.83
CA ILE A 160 -4.22 -7.40 -17.35
C ILE A 160 -5.56 -7.21 -16.65
N LEU A 161 -5.77 -6.02 -16.11
CA LEU A 161 -7.00 -5.57 -15.47
C LEU A 161 -7.69 -4.53 -16.35
N GLY A 162 -8.85 -4.06 -15.91
CA GLY A 162 -9.59 -2.98 -16.54
C GLY A 162 -8.73 -1.73 -16.76
N ALA A 163 -9.16 -0.88 -17.71
CA ALA A 163 -8.46 0.33 -18.15
C ALA A 163 -6.99 0.11 -18.57
N GLY A 164 -6.57 -1.12 -18.90
CA GLY A 164 -5.21 -1.44 -19.34
C GLY A 164 -4.17 -1.47 -18.22
N VAL A 165 -4.59 -1.51 -16.96
CA VAL A 165 -3.69 -1.69 -15.82
C VAL A 165 -3.09 -3.09 -15.85
N VAL A 166 -1.78 -3.21 -15.62
CA VAL A 166 -1.09 -4.50 -15.52
C VAL A 166 -0.72 -4.75 -14.05
N LYS A 167 -1.29 -5.81 -13.47
CA LYS A 167 -0.86 -6.35 -12.17
C LYS A 167 0.36 -7.24 -12.39
N LEU A 168 1.41 -7.02 -11.62
CA LEU A 168 2.65 -7.81 -11.64
C LEU A 168 2.99 -8.20 -10.19
N ASN A 169 3.12 -9.50 -9.93
CA ASN A 169 3.59 -10.00 -8.64
C ASN A 169 5.02 -10.51 -8.78
N TYR A 170 5.88 -10.05 -7.88
CA TYR A 170 7.28 -10.46 -7.82
C TYR A 170 7.68 -10.90 -6.42
N VAL A 171 8.60 -11.83 -6.35
CA VAL A 171 9.28 -12.22 -5.10
C VAL A 171 10.79 -11.97 -5.24
N PRO A 172 11.49 -11.55 -4.17
CA PRO A 172 12.95 -11.48 -4.15
C PRO A 172 13.59 -12.86 -4.36
N VAL A 173 14.77 -12.90 -5.01
CA VAL A 173 15.57 -14.10 -5.26
C VAL A 173 16.96 -13.96 -4.70
#